data_6f08d8e93326f6b0c3e4740c518505f2
#
_entry.id   6f08d8e93326f6b0c3e4740c518505f2
#
_cell.length_a   1.000
_cell.length_b   1.000
_cell.length_c   1.000
_cell.angle_alpha   90.00
_cell.angle_beta   90.00
_cell.angle_gamma   90.00
#
_symmetry.space_group_name_H-M   'P 1'
#
loop_
_entity.id
_entity.type
_entity.pdbx_description
1 polymer ?
#
loop_
_entity_poly.entity_id
_entity_poly.type
_entity_poly.pdbx_seq_one_letter_code
_entity_poly.pdbx_strand_id
1 'polypeptide(L)'
;MIYPQNFEQKIGFDQIRSLIKEKCLSTLGIDYTDRMTFSTGYESIQEQLNQTWEFVRILENADDFPADFFFDVRPSIKRVRIEGTFLEEAELFDLRRSLDTIQRIIRFLYPGEEEEIKYPYLYKLSKEISSFPDLIKRIDLILDKFGHIKDNASPQLAHIRSNISSTLSGISRSLNAILRTAQSEGFVDKEVSPTMRDGRLVIPVAPSYKRKIRGIVHDESASGKTIFIEPAEVVEANNRVRELENEERREITRILTSFTDELRPAIDEIIYSYEFLAEIDFIRAKALFAEEIGGVLPTFENTRQIEWFHAVHPLLYLSLKRQGKTIVPLDLTLDEKNRILLISGPNAGGKSVCLKTVGLL
;
A
#
# COMPACT_ATOMS: atom_id res chain seq x y z
N MET A 1 1.24 -35.50 7.51
CA MET A 1 -0.07 -35.02 8.00
C MET A 1 0.05 -34.84 9.50
N ILE A 2 -0.21 -33.62 10.01
CA ILE A 2 -0.20 -33.33 11.45
C ILE A 2 -1.58 -33.68 12.03
N TYR A 3 -1.63 -34.40 13.12
CA TYR A 3 -2.85 -34.77 13.82
C TYR A 3 -2.85 -34.19 15.24
N PRO A 4 -3.95 -33.66 15.74
CA PRO A 4 -5.27 -33.47 15.09
C PRO A 4 -5.28 -32.28 14.13
N GLN A 5 -6.28 -32.18 13.25
CA GLN A 5 -6.40 -31.11 12.26
C GLN A 5 -6.37 -29.67 12.87
N ASN A 6 -6.85 -29.50 14.10
CA ASN A 6 -6.83 -28.25 14.85
C ASN A 6 -5.59 -28.10 15.76
N PHE A 7 -4.47 -28.74 15.38
CA PHE A 7 -3.23 -28.73 16.16
C PHE A 7 -2.76 -27.32 16.46
N GLU A 8 -2.68 -26.45 15.45
CA GLU A 8 -2.23 -25.05 15.60
C GLU A 8 -3.05 -24.31 16.67
N GLN A 9 -4.38 -24.44 16.68
CA GLN A 9 -5.22 -23.82 17.70
C GLN A 9 -4.96 -24.39 19.10
N LYS A 10 -4.73 -25.71 19.21
CA LYS A 10 -4.49 -26.35 20.50
C LYS A 10 -3.20 -25.93 21.16
N ILE A 11 -2.16 -25.66 20.39
CA ILE A 11 -0.87 -25.17 20.89
C ILE A 11 -0.81 -23.65 20.96
N GLY A 12 -1.74 -22.93 20.33
CA GLY A 12 -1.79 -21.46 20.28
C GLY A 12 -1.00 -20.85 19.11
N PHE A 13 -0.63 -21.63 18.09
CA PHE A 13 0.11 -21.12 16.93
C PHE A 13 -0.71 -20.16 16.08
N ASP A 14 -2.04 -20.28 16.08
CA ASP A 14 -2.97 -19.31 15.49
C ASP A 14 -2.81 -17.92 16.10
N GLN A 15 -2.55 -17.81 17.40
CA GLN A 15 -2.27 -16.55 18.07
C GLN A 15 -0.89 -15.97 17.65
N ILE A 16 0.14 -16.84 17.52
CA ILE A 16 1.45 -16.43 16.99
C ILE A 16 1.28 -15.86 15.58
N ARG A 17 0.54 -16.57 14.72
CA ARG A 17 0.23 -16.11 13.35
C ARG A 17 -0.44 -14.74 13.36
N SER A 18 -1.40 -14.51 14.26
CA SER A 18 -2.06 -13.21 14.41
C SER A 18 -1.09 -12.11 14.85
N LEU A 19 -0.20 -12.38 15.81
CA LEU A 19 0.82 -11.43 16.26
C LEU A 19 1.83 -11.07 15.16
N ILE A 20 2.20 -12.03 14.30
CA ILE A 20 3.03 -11.75 13.13
C ILE A 20 2.30 -10.87 12.12
N LYS A 21 1.01 -11.15 11.85
CA LYS A 21 0.18 -10.32 10.95
C LYS A 21 0.08 -8.86 11.41
N GLU A 22 -0.04 -8.62 12.72
CA GLU A 22 -0.08 -7.26 13.28
C GLU A 22 1.21 -6.46 13.01
N LYS A 23 2.31 -7.15 12.70
CA LYS A 23 3.62 -6.54 12.39
C LYS A 23 3.86 -6.38 10.89
N CYS A 24 3.02 -6.93 10.03
CA CYS A 24 3.10 -6.74 8.60
C CYS A 24 2.78 -5.29 8.21
N LEU A 25 3.46 -4.75 7.21
CA LEU A 25 3.24 -3.40 6.68
C LEU A 25 2.02 -3.34 5.76
N SER A 26 1.65 -4.47 5.18
CA SER A 26 0.67 -4.54 4.10
C SER A 26 -0.12 -5.84 4.08
N THR A 27 -1.17 -5.85 3.27
CA THR A 27 -1.92 -7.08 2.95
C THR A 27 -1.04 -8.13 2.27
N LEU A 28 0.05 -7.74 1.60
CA LEU A 28 1.02 -8.66 0.99
C LEU A 28 1.64 -9.61 2.03
N GLY A 29 2.20 -9.05 3.11
CA GLY A 29 2.79 -9.82 4.20
C GLY A 29 1.74 -10.60 4.98
N ILE A 30 0.53 -10.05 5.15
CA ILE A 30 -0.60 -10.75 5.78
C ILE A 30 -0.98 -12.00 4.98
N ASP A 31 -1.17 -11.87 3.66
CA ASP A 31 -1.47 -13.01 2.78
C ASP A 31 -0.35 -14.06 2.80
N TYR A 32 0.91 -13.62 2.87
CA TYR A 32 2.05 -14.52 2.96
C TYR A 32 2.05 -15.24 4.30
N THR A 33 1.74 -14.56 5.39
CA THR A 33 1.59 -15.16 6.74
C THR A 33 0.46 -16.20 6.76
N ASP A 34 -0.65 -15.98 6.04
CA ASP A 34 -1.77 -16.93 5.94
C ASP A 34 -1.38 -18.20 5.19
N ARG A 35 -0.48 -18.08 4.20
CA ARG A 35 0.05 -19.22 3.44
C ARG A 35 1.11 -20.03 4.18
N MET A 36 1.56 -19.57 5.36
CA MET A 36 2.58 -20.26 6.16
C MET A 36 2.11 -21.66 6.55
N THR A 37 2.91 -22.67 6.22
CA THR A 37 2.63 -24.09 6.46
C THR A 37 3.79 -24.77 7.17
N PHE A 38 3.51 -25.92 7.76
CA PHE A 38 4.54 -26.75 8.36
C PHE A 38 5.51 -27.30 7.30
N SER A 39 6.80 -27.14 7.52
CA SER A 39 7.86 -27.64 6.66
C SER A 39 8.70 -28.69 7.35
N THR A 40 9.25 -29.65 6.57
CA THR A 40 10.17 -30.68 7.02
C THR A 40 11.49 -30.67 6.26
N GLY A 41 11.66 -29.75 5.33
CA GLY A 41 12.89 -29.64 4.55
C GLY A 41 13.99 -28.93 5.34
N TYR A 42 15.04 -29.66 5.70
CA TYR A 42 16.15 -29.13 6.50
C TYR A 42 16.75 -27.84 5.91
N GLU A 43 17.15 -27.88 4.66
CA GLU A 43 17.78 -26.75 3.96
C GLU A 43 16.84 -25.51 3.90
N SER A 44 15.57 -25.73 3.58
CA SER A 44 14.56 -24.66 3.51
C SER A 44 14.31 -24.04 4.87
N ILE A 45 14.21 -24.83 5.93
CA ILE A 45 14.02 -24.33 7.30
C ILE A 45 15.25 -23.51 7.72
N GLN A 46 16.46 -24.03 7.49
CA GLN A 46 17.70 -23.34 7.83
C GLN A 46 17.83 -22.02 7.07
N GLU A 47 17.47 -21.99 5.80
CA GLU A 47 17.47 -20.76 5.00
C GLU A 47 16.48 -19.72 5.58
N GLN A 48 15.24 -20.11 5.87
CA GLN A 48 14.23 -19.21 6.45
C GLN A 48 14.61 -18.70 7.85
N LEU A 49 15.25 -19.51 8.68
CA LEU A 49 15.78 -19.10 9.98
C LEU A 49 16.86 -18.05 9.82
N ASN A 50 17.81 -18.27 8.90
CA ASN A 50 18.89 -17.32 8.65
C ASN A 50 18.36 -16.00 8.03
N GLN A 51 17.42 -16.06 7.10
CA GLN A 51 16.75 -14.85 6.56
C GLN A 51 16.10 -14.01 7.68
N THR A 52 15.38 -14.69 8.59
CA THR A 52 14.76 -14.00 9.72
C THR A 52 15.80 -13.41 10.67
N TRP A 53 16.88 -14.15 10.93
CA TRP A 53 17.97 -13.70 11.78
C TRP A 53 18.77 -12.53 11.19
N GLU A 54 19.02 -12.54 9.89
CA GLU A 54 19.62 -11.39 9.20
C GLU A 54 18.74 -10.14 9.33
N PHE A 55 17.43 -10.31 9.28
CA PHE A 55 16.52 -9.18 9.47
C PHE A 55 16.51 -8.69 10.94
N VAL A 56 16.62 -9.59 11.93
CA VAL A 56 16.84 -9.18 13.34
C VAL A 56 18.11 -8.34 13.46
N ARG A 57 19.20 -8.74 12.78
CA ARG A 57 20.46 -7.95 12.77
C ARG A 57 20.29 -6.58 12.10
N ILE A 58 19.45 -6.46 11.07
CA ILE A 58 19.09 -5.16 10.47
C ILE A 58 18.44 -4.26 11.52
N LEU A 59 17.50 -4.79 12.29
CA LEU A 59 16.81 -4.06 13.35
C LEU A 59 17.75 -3.66 14.48
N GLU A 60 18.57 -4.59 14.98
CA GLU A 60 19.54 -4.35 16.05
C GLU A 60 20.62 -3.31 15.69
N ASN A 61 21.09 -3.32 14.44
CA ASN A 61 22.07 -2.37 13.92
C ASN A 61 21.45 -1.00 13.61
N ALA A 62 20.11 -0.88 13.67
CA ALA A 62 19.37 0.29 13.21
C ALA A 62 19.72 0.69 11.77
N ASP A 63 19.95 -0.29 10.90
CA ASP A 63 20.21 -0.06 9.48
C ASP A 63 18.97 0.54 8.81
N ASP A 64 19.17 1.52 7.95
CA ASP A 64 18.08 2.24 7.25
C ASP A 64 17.45 1.37 6.16
N PHE A 65 16.69 0.36 6.57
CA PHE A 65 15.98 -0.53 5.67
C PHE A 65 14.76 0.19 5.05
N PRO A 66 14.58 0.16 3.72
CA PRO A 66 13.47 0.84 3.06
C PRO A 66 12.13 0.12 3.31
N ALA A 67 11.44 0.51 4.37
CA ALA A 67 10.17 -0.08 4.83
C ALA A 67 8.93 0.75 4.43
N ASP A 68 9.04 1.64 3.43
CA ASP A 68 7.96 2.50 2.97
C ASP A 68 7.18 1.86 1.81
N PHE A 69 5.92 2.26 1.64
CA PHE A 69 5.12 2.02 0.42
C PHE A 69 4.96 0.56 -0.02
N PHE A 70 4.62 -0.32 0.91
CA PHE A 70 4.26 -1.71 0.63
C PHE A 70 2.78 -1.81 0.20
N PHE A 71 2.43 -1.29 -0.99
CA PHE A 71 1.07 -1.35 -1.52
C PHE A 71 0.83 -2.64 -2.31
N ASP A 72 -0.35 -3.24 -2.17
CA ASP A 72 -0.74 -4.39 -2.98
C ASP A 72 -1.48 -3.96 -4.24
N VAL A 73 -0.76 -3.84 -5.34
CA VAL A 73 -1.34 -3.56 -6.66
C VAL A 73 -1.52 -4.81 -7.52
N ARG A 74 -1.27 -6.00 -6.99
CA ARG A 74 -1.43 -7.27 -7.74
C ARG A 74 -2.82 -7.44 -8.34
N PRO A 75 -3.93 -7.09 -7.67
CA PRO A 75 -5.26 -7.16 -8.27
C PRO A 75 -5.39 -6.28 -9.52
N SER A 76 -4.90 -5.05 -9.46
CA SER A 76 -4.92 -4.09 -10.56
C SER A 76 -4.03 -4.55 -11.72
N ILE A 77 -2.82 -5.02 -11.44
CA ILE A 77 -1.89 -5.58 -12.44
C ILE A 77 -2.48 -6.82 -13.12
N LYS A 78 -3.15 -7.71 -12.38
CA LYS A 78 -3.83 -8.86 -12.96
C LYS A 78 -5.01 -8.46 -13.85
N ARG A 79 -5.77 -7.45 -13.46
CA ARG A 79 -6.90 -6.90 -14.21
C ARG A 79 -6.47 -6.36 -15.57
N VAL A 80 -5.36 -5.64 -15.62
CA VAL A 80 -4.87 -5.00 -16.84
C VAL A 80 -4.17 -5.95 -17.83
N ARG A 81 -4.16 -7.25 -17.59
CA ARG A 81 -3.84 -8.26 -18.60
C ARG A 81 -4.86 -8.25 -19.76
N ILE A 82 -6.08 -7.80 -19.47
CA ILE A 82 -7.15 -7.70 -20.48
C ILE A 82 -6.91 -6.44 -21.30
N GLU A 83 -6.80 -6.60 -22.63
CA GLU A 83 -6.66 -5.49 -23.55
C GLU A 83 -7.82 -4.49 -23.42
N GLY A 84 -7.53 -3.21 -23.56
CA GLY A 84 -8.50 -2.13 -23.40
C GLY A 84 -8.76 -1.71 -21.94
N THR A 85 -8.25 -2.43 -20.95
CA THR A 85 -8.24 -1.97 -19.56
C THR A 85 -6.96 -1.19 -19.25
N PHE A 86 -7.00 -0.32 -18.25
CA PHE A 86 -5.86 0.50 -17.86
C PHE A 86 -5.78 0.67 -16.34
N LEU A 87 -4.60 1.06 -15.86
CA LEU A 87 -4.39 1.46 -14.47
C LEU A 87 -4.89 2.89 -14.26
N GLU A 88 -5.67 3.10 -13.21
CA GLU A 88 -6.11 4.43 -12.80
C GLU A 88 -4.97 5.21 -12.13
N GLU A 89 -5.11 6.52 -11.97
CA GLU A 89 -4.07 7.41 -11.40
C GLU A 89 -3.55 6.91 -10.05
N ALA A 90 -4.45 6.55 -9.14
CA ALA A 90 -4.08 6.06 -7.81
C ALA A 90 -3.33 4.71 -7.88
N GLU A 91 -3.79 3.78 -8.72
CA GLU A 91 -3.16 2.47 -8.93
C GLU A 91 -1.76 2.62 -9.55
N LEU A 92 -1.62 3.54 -10.49
CA LEU A 92 -0.35 3.87 -11.14
C LEU A 92 0.63 4.49 -10.15
N PHE A 93 0.15 5.37 -9.27
CA PHE A 93 0.95 5.99 -8.24
C PHE A 93 1.42 4.98 -7.17
N ASP A 94 0.55 4.06 -6.75
CA ASP A 94 0.91 2.99 -5.83
C ASP A 94 1.91 2.02 -6.45
N LEU A 95 1.73 1.67 -7.73
CA LEU A 95 2.70 0.88 -8.49
C LEU A 95 4.07 1.55 -8.51
N ARG A 96 4.12 2.82 -8.86
CA ARG A 96 5.38 3.60 -8.90
C ARG A 96 6.12 3.55 -7.56
N ARG A 97 5.40 3.79 -6.45
CA ARG A 97 5.99 3.82 -5.11
C ARG A 97 6.48 2.46 -4.67
N SER A 98 5.71 1.40 -4.93
CA SER A 98 6.10 0.03 -4.58
C SER A 98 7.29 -0.46 -5.41
N LEU A 99 7.35 -0.15 -6.71
CA LEU A 99 8.51 -0.49 -7.56
C LEU A 99 9.78 0.24 -7.10
N ASP A 100 9.67 1.50 -6.68
CA ASP A 100 10.78 2.25 -6.09
C ASP A 100 11.27 1.60 -4.79
N THR A 101 10.35 1.17 -3.94
CA THR A 101 10.68 0.44 -2.70
C THR A 101 11.40 -0.87 -3.00
N ILE A 102 10.90 -1.68 -3.93
CA ILE A 102 11.55 -2.92 -4.37
C ILE A 102 12.99 -2.62 -4.85
N GLN A 103 13.17 -1.60 -5.68
CA GLN A 103 14.49 -1.21 -6.17
C GLN A 103 15.43 -0.77 -5.03
N ARG A 104 14.93 -0.03 -4.04
CA ARG A 104 15.71 0.38 -2.86
C ARG A 104 16.08 -0.82 -1.99
N ILE A 105 15.19 -1.80 -1.81
CA ILE A 105 15.47 -3.04 -1.08
C ILE A 105 16.56 -3.83 -1.79
N ILE A 106 16.48 -4.01 -3.11
CA ILE A 106 17.51 -4.71 -3.89
C ILE A 106 18.87 -4.04 -3.69
N ARG A 107 18.93 -2.70 -3.77
CA ARG A 107 20.19 -1.94 -3.57
C ARG A 107 20.71 -2.03 -2.14
N PHE A 108 19.83 -2.04 -1.16
CA PHE A 108 20.19 -2.20 0.26
C PHE A 108 20.85 -3.56 0.53
N LEU A 109 20.32 -4.62 -0.10
CA LEU A 109 20.82 -5.98 0.07
C LEU A 109 22.11 -6.26 -0.73
N TYR A 110 22.34 -5.51 -1.83
CA TYR A 110 23.53 -5.62 -2.66
C TYR A 110 24.17 -4.25 -2.91
N PRO A 111 25.12 -3.83 -2.08
CA PRO A 111 25.73 -2.51 -2.16
C PRO A 111 26.66 -2.35 -3.37
N GLY A 112 27.22 -3.43 -3.94
CA GLY A 112 28.12 -3.40 -5.08
C GLY A 112 29.15 -4.55 -5.11
N GLU A 113 29.92 -4.64 -6.18
CA GLU A 113 30.93 -5.72 -6.36
C GLU A 113 32.16 -5.56 -5.44
N GLU A 114 32.45 -4.34 -4.98
CA GLU A 114 33.61 -4.02 -4.14
C GLU A 114 33.34 -4.15 -2.65
N GLU A 115 32.07 -4.32 -2.26
CA GLU A 115 31.65 -4.41 -0.86
C GLU A 115 31.21 -5.83 -0.49
N GLU A 116 31.52 -6.26 0.75
CA GLU A 116 31.05 -7.54 1.27
C GLU A 116 29.52 -7.53 1.50
N ILE A 117 28.85 -8.60 1.04
CA ILE A 117 27.41 -8.76 1.23
C ILE A 117 27.11 -8.98 2.72
N LYS A 118 26.54 -7.99 3.35
CA LYS A 118 26.25 -7.98 4.81
C LYS A 118 25.17 -8.99 5.20
N TYR A 119 24.19 -9.23 4.29
CA TYR A 119 23.01 -10.07 4.52
C TYR A 119 22.84 -11.10 3.39
N PRO A 120 23.66 -12.17 3.35
CA PRO A 120 23.73 -13.08 2.20
C PRO A 120 22.46 -13.90 1.96
N TYR A 121 21.70 -14.26 3.01
CA TYR A 121 20.46 -15.02 2.84
C TYR A 121 19.32 -14.14 2.32
N LEU A 122 19.23 -12.89 2.74
CA LEU A 122 18.27 -11.92 2.19
C LEU A 122 18.67 -11.50 0.77
N TYR A 123 19.98 -11.31 0.51
CA TYR A 123 20.47 -11.02 -0.83
C TYR A 123 20.09 -12.12 -1.82
N LYS A 124 20.18 -13.40 -1.42
CA LYS A 124 19.78 -14.52 -2.27
C LYS A 124 18.35 -14.41 -2.77
N LEU A 125 17.41 -13.91 -1.94
CA LEU A 125 16.03 -13.65 -2.36
C LEU A 125 15.92 -12.55 -3.42
N SER A 126 16.77 -11.52 -3.34
CA SER A 126 16.73 -10.39 -4.26
C SER A 126 17.44 -10.62 -5.59
N LYS A 127 18.28 -11.67 -5.70
CA LYS A 127 19.20 -11.89 -6.83
C LYS A 127 18.50 -12.03 -8.19
N GLU A 128 17.31 -12.65 -8.19
CA GLU A 128 16.55 -12.92 -9.42
C GLU A 128 15.38 -11.93 -9.62
N ILE A 129 15.30 -10.90 -8.76
CA ILE A 129 14.22 -9.93 -8.83
C ILE A 129 14.55 -8.82 -9.82
N SER A 130 13.67 -8.63 -10.79
CA SER A 130 13.79 -7.55 -11.75
C SER A 130 13.53 -6.18 -11.11
N SER A 131 14.35 -5.20 -11.45
CA SER A 131 14.10 -3.80 -11.18
C SER A 131 13.52 -3.12 -12.43
N PHE A 132 12.65 -2.11 -12.25
CA PHE A 132 11.91 -1.47 -13.33
C PHE A 132 12.18 0.04 -13.41
N PRO A 133 13.45 0.48 -13.53
CA PRO A 133 13.80 1.91 -13.51
C PRO A 133 13.16 2.70 -14.66
N ASP A 134 12.99 2.06 -15.82
CA ASP A 134 12.39 2.73 -16.98
C ASP A 134 10.88 2.89 -16.83
N LEU A 135 10.19 1.91 -16.25
CA LEU A 135 8.77 2.06 -15.90
C LEU A 135 8.58 3.17 -14.87
N ILE A 136 9.41 3.23 -13.82
CA ILE A 136 9.36 4.30 -12.82
C ILE A 136 9.56 5.67 -13.48
N LYS A 137 10.58 5.83 -14.33
CA LYS A 137 10.81 7.08 -15.08
C LYS A 137 9.61 7.43 -15.97
N ARG A 138 9.01 6.43 -16.63
CA ARG A 138 7.86 6.63 -17.49
C ARG A 138 6.64 7.12 -16.70
N ILE A 139 6.39 6.53 -15.52
CA ILE A 139 5.35 6.99 -14.61
C ILE A 139 5.65 8.41 -14.12
N ASP A 140 6.89 8.72 -13.79
CA ASP A 140 7.31 10.06 -13.36
C ASP A 140 7.15 11.13 -14.44
N LEU A 141 7.07 10.76 -15.72
CA LEU A 141 6.68 11.70 -16.80
C LEU A 141 5.17 11.97 -16.81
N ILE A 142 4.36 11.03 -16.36
CA ILE A 142 2.89 11.10 -16.37
C ILE A 142 2.38 11.74 -15.08
N LEU A 143 2.85 11.29 -13.90
CA LEU A 143 2.37 11.71 -12.60
C LEU A 143 3.32 12.71 -11.92
N ASP A 144 2.73 13.60 -11.14
CA ASP A 144 3.45 14.46 -10.22
C ASP A 144 3.75 13.73 -8.88
N LYS A 145 4.42 14.42 -7.96
CA LYS A 145 4.77 13.90 -6.63
C LYS A 145 3.56 13.58 -5.72
N PHE A 146 2.38 14.02 -6.08
CA PHE A 146 1.13 13.77 -5.35
C PHE A 146 0.27 12.70 -6.01
N GLY A 147 0.67 12.18 -7.17
CA GLY A 147 -0.05 11.17 -7.93
C GLY A 147 -1.07 11.73 -8.92
N HIS A 148 -1.06 13.04 -9.20
CA HIS A 148 -1.93 13.65 -10.20
C HIS A 148 -1.25 13.70 -11.57
N ILE A 149 -2.04 13.55 -12.63
CA ILE A 149 -1.54 13.63 -13.99
C ILE A 149 -1.04 15.06 -14.27
N LYS A 150 0.24 15.14 -14.65
CA LYS A 150 0.90 16.40 -15.00
C LYS A 150 0.25 17.08 -16.20
N ASP A 151 0.24 18.41 -16.21
CA ASP A 151 -0.27 19.17 -17.36
C ASP A 151 0.47 18.84 -18.65
N ASN A 152 1.76 18.57 -18.55
CA ASN A 152 2.63 18.22 -19.67
C ASN A 152 2.82 16.72 -19.88
N ALA A 153 1.95 15.86 -19.31
CA ALA A 153 2.00 14.40 -19.54
C ALA A 153 1.82 14.05 -21.04
N SER A 154 1.14 14.91 -21.79
CA SER A 154 1.20 14.92 -23.26
C SER A 154 1.09 16.35 -23.80
N PRO A 155 1.61 16.64 -25.00
CA PRO A 155 1.42 17.93 -25.64
C PRO A 155 -0.05 18.29 -25.84
N GLN A 156 -0.90 17.29 -26.14
CA GLN A 156 -2.34 17.47 -26.34
C GLN A 156 -3.03 17.85 -25.02
N LEU A 157 -2.69 17.19 -23.90
CA LEU A 157 -3.25 17.51 -22.59
C LEU A 157 -2.87 18.93 -22.16
N ALA A 158 -1.62 19.34 -22.36
CA ALA A 158 -1.16 20.69 -22.07
C ALA A 158 -1.96 21.74 -22.87
N HIS A 159 -2.21 21.47 -24.16
CA HIS A 159 -3.02 22.36 -25.01
C HIS A 159 -4.48 22.46 -24.53
N ILE A 160 -5.11 21.30 -24.21
CA ILE A 160 -6.49 21.26 -23.70
C ILE A 160 -6.61 22.04 -22.40
N ARG A 161 -5.73 21.81 -21.41
CA ARG A 161 -5.75 22.52 -20.11
C ARG A 161 -5.50 24.02 -20.26
N SER A 162 -4.61 24.43 -21.16
CA SER A 162 -4.38 25.82 -21.50
C SER A 162 -5.65 26.46 -22.08
N ASN A 163 -6.36 25.75 -22.96
CA ASN A 163 -7.62 26.21 -23.55
C ASN A 163 -8.73 26.34 -22.50
N ILE A 164 -8.85 25.36 -21.58
CA ILE A 164 -9.79 25.45 -20.45
C ILE A 164 -9.50 26.71 -19.64
N SER A 165 -8.25 26.90 -19.20
CA SER A 165 -7.84 28.07 -18.40
C SER A 165 -8.11 29.41 -19.09
N SER A 166 -7.77 29.51 -20.37
CA SER A 166 -8.00 30.72 -21.14
C SER A 166 -9.48 31.03 -21.36
N THR A 167 -10.30 29.99 -21.61
CA THR A 167 -11.75 30.11 -21.77
C THR A 167 -12.40 30.53 -20.46
N LEU A 168 -12.05 29.91 -19.33
CA LEU A 168 -12.55 30.27 -17.99
C LEU A 168 -12.18 31.73 -17.64
N SER A 169 -10.96 32.13 -17.95
CA SER A 169 -10.50 33.50 -17.76
C SER A 169 -11.30 34.50 -18.61
N GLY A 170 -11.66 34.11 -19.82
CA GLY A 170 -12.56 34.90 -20.71
C GLY A 170 -13.96 35.01 -20.12
N ILE A 171 -14.55 33.92 -19.69
CA ILE A 171 -15.86 33.86 -19.03
C ILE A 171 -15.86 34.74 -17.79
N SER A 172 -14.86 34.65 -16.93
CA SER A 172 -14.76 35.43 -15.70
C SER A 172 -14.71 36.92 -15.99
N ARG A 173 -14.00 37.35 -17.03
CA ARG A 173 -13.98 38.79 -17.46
C ARG A 173 -15.35 39.24 -17.94
N SER A 174 -16.02 38.47 -18.78
CA SER A 174 -17.36 38.80 -19.30
C SER A 174 -18.39 38.88 -18.18
N LEU A 175 -18.40 37.86 -17.28
CA LEU A 175 -19.30 37.82 -16.12
C LEU A 175 -19.08 39.02 -15.18
N ASN A 176 -17.83 39.39 -14.90
CA ASN A 176 -17.52 40.54 -14.07
C ASN A 176 -17.98 41.89 -14.72
N ALA A 177 -17.90 42.00 -16.04
CA ALA A 177 -18.41 43.16 -16.75
C ALA A 177 -19.94 43.24 -16.64
N ILE A 178 -20.66 42.14 -16.90
CA ILE A 178 -22.13 42.06 -16.77
C ILE A 178 -22.55 42.34 -15.32
N LEU A 179 -21.84 41.74 -14.34
CA LEU A 179 -22.12 41.91 -12.93
C LEU A 179 -21.97 43.36 -12.48
N ARG A 180 -20.91 44.05 -12.89
CA ARG A 180 -20.70 45.48 -12.60
C ARG A 180 -21.84 46.34 -13.15
N THR A 181 -22.30 46.08 -14.36
CA THR A 181 -23.47 46.73 -14.93
C THR A 181 -24.72 46.47 -14.10
N ALA A 182 -24.99 45.22 -13.77
CA ALA A 182 -26.15 44.86 -12.96
C ALA A 182 -26.11 45.44 -11.53
N GLN A 183 -24.92 45.56 -10.94
CA GLN A 183 -24.70 46.21 -9.65
C GLN A 183 -24.92 47.72 -9.72
N SER A 184 -24.45 48.37 -10.78
CA SER A 184 -24.65 49.81 -10.99
C SER A 184 -26.11 50.18 -11.22
N GLU A 185 -26.89 49.28 -11.82
CA GLU A 185 -28.33 49.41 -12.04
C GLU A 185 -29.17 48.93 -10.86
N GLY A 186 -28.55 48.39 -9.80
CA GLY A 186 -29.24 47.95 -8.56
C GLY A 186 -29.97 46.61 -8.68
N PHE A 187 -29.66 45.80 -9.70
CA PHE A 187 -30.28 44.46 -9.89
C PHE A 187 -29.60 43.38 -9.08
N VAL A 188 -28.36 43.60 -8.65
CA VAL A 188 -27.52 42.66 -7.91
C VAL A 188 -26.79 43.46 -6.82
N ASP A 189 -26.66 42.87 -5.64
CA ASP A 189 -25.95 43.48 -4.51
C ASP A 189 -24.44 43.60 -4.82
N LYS A 190 -23.81 44.64 -4.27
CA LYS A 190 -22.39 44.97 -4.52
C LYS A 190 -21.43 43.87 -4.06
N GLU A 191 -21.81 43.04 -3.09
CA GLU A 191 -20.99 41.97 -2.53
C GLU A 191 -21.09 40.64 -3.30
N VAL A 192 -22.00 40.55 -4.26
CA VAL A 192 -22.21 39.34 -5.06
C VAL A 192 -21.05 39.12 -6.03
N SER A 193 -20.60 37.87 -6.16
CA SER A 193 -19.59 37.45 -7.12
C SER A 193 -20.12 36.28 -7.97
N PRO A 194 -19.59 36.08 -9.19
CA PRO A 194 -19.89 34.91 -9.99
C PRO A 194 -19.59 33.64 -9.20
N THR A 195 -20.40 32.59 -9.35
CA THR A 195 -20.27 31.31 -8.66
C THR A 195 -20.41 30.16 -9.65
N MET A 196 -19.91 28.98 -9.24
CA MET A 196 -20.04 27.76 -10.03
C MET A 196 -21.33 27.01 -9.67
N ARG A 197 -22.13 26.64 -10.69
CA ARG A 197 -23.30 25.75 -10.58
C ARG A 197 -23.29 24.77 -11.74
N ASP A 198 -23.39 23.49 -11.45
CA ASP A 198 -23.37 22.39 -12.43
C ASP A 198 -22.23 22.51 -13.48
N GLY A 199 -21.04 22.91 -13.02
CA GLY A 199 -19.87 23.11 -13.87
C GLY A 199 -19.96 24.35 -14.78
N ARG A 200 -20.85 25.33 -14.48
CA ARG A 200 -20.99 26.60 -15.21
C ARG A 200 -20.78 27.78 -14.29
N LEU A 201 -20.09 28.81 -14.79
CA LEU A 201 -20.00 30.07 -14.09
C LEU A 201 -21.30 30.86 -14.34
N VAL A 202 -21.96 31.24 -13.23
CA VAL A 202 -23.26 31.93 -13.22
C VAL A 202 -23.25 33.10 -12.29
N ILE A 203 -24.23 34.00 -12.46
CA ILE A 203 -24.45 35.17 -11.59
C ILE A 203 -25.65 34.88 -10.69
N PRO A 204 -25.49 34.98 -9.34
CA PRO A 204 -26.64 34.93 -8.42
C PRO A 204 -27.42 36.26 -8.49
N VAL A 205 -28.74 36.17 -8.71
CA VAL A 205 -29.65 37.29 -8.90
C VAL A 205 -30.94 37.08 -8.10
N ALA A 206 -31.54 38.14 -7.55
CA ALA A 206 -32.86 38.03 -6.96
C ALA A 206 -33.92 37.72 -8.03
N PRO A 207 -34.93 36.85 -7.75
CA PRO A 207 -35.94 36.42 -8.72
C PRO A 207 -36.68 37.57 -9.42
N SER A 208 -36.89 38.67 -8.71
CA SER A 208 -37.51 39.92 -9.22
C SER A 208 -36.79 40.53 -10.43
N TYR A 209 -35.48 40.28 -10.54
CA TYR A 209 -34.63 40.83 -11.62
C TYR A 209 -34.31 39.82 -12.71
N LYS A 210 -34.92 38.61 -12.69
CA LYS A 210 -34.72 37.52 -13.67
C LYS A 210 -34.72 37.98 -15.13
N ARG A 211 -35.59 38.95 -15.47
CA ARG A 211 -35.76 39.44 -16.84
C ARG A 211 -34.77 40.56 -17.23
N LYS A 212 -33.98 41.05 -16.30
CA LYS A 212 -33.02 42.12 -16.53
C LYS A 212 -31.69 41.66 -17.08
N ILE A 213 -31.29 40.41 -16.74
CA ILE A 213 -30.12 39.76 -17.30
C ILE A 213 -30.62 38.68 -18.28
N ARG A 214 -30.30 38.87 -19.57
CA ARG A 214 -30.63 37.86 -20.60
C ARG A 214 -29.75 36.62 -20.35
N GLY A 215 -30.37 35.47 -20.24
CA GLY A 215 -29.63 34.23 -19.99
C GLY A 215 -30.51 33.04 -19.61
N ILE A 216 -29.87 31.98 -19.23
CA ILE A 216 -30.49 30.71 -18.81
C ILE A 216 -30.44 30.63 -17.29
N VAL A 217 -31.56 30.31 -16.64
CA VAL A 217 -31.60 29.98 -15.20
C VAL A 217 -31.26 28.53 -15.05
N HIS A 218 -30.20 28.22 -14.31
CA HIS A 218 -29.73 26.85 -14.08
C HIS A 218 -30.18 26.28 -12.74
N ASP A 219 -30.30 27.13 -11.72
CA ASP A 219 -30.59 26.67 -10.36
C ASP A 219 -31.30 27.78 -9.57
N GLU A 220 -31.89 27.39 -8.45
CA GLU A 220 -32.52 28.28 -7.49
C GLU A 220 -32.07 27.89 -6.08
N SER A 221 -31.83 28.88 -5.21
CA SER A 221 -31.49 28.62 -3.82
C SER A 221 -32.63 27.91 -3.09
N ALA A 222 -32.32 27.09 -2.11
CA ALA A 222 -33.30 26.34 -1.30
C ALA A 222 -34.38 27.25 -0.65
N SER A 223 -34.07 28.53 -0.43
CA SER A 223 -34.99 29.54 0.11
C SER A 223 -35.79 30.26 -0.97
N GLY A 224 -35.56 30.01 -2.25
CA GLY A 224 -36.20 30.72 -3.37
C GLY A 224 -35.80 32.19 -3.50
N LYS A 225 -34.84 32.67 -2.71
CA LYS A 225 -34.44 34.10 -2.69
C LYS A 225 -33.39 34.45 -3.73
N THR A 226 -32.75 33.47 -4.36
CA THR A 226 -31.69 33.68 -5.32
C THR A 226 -31.84 32.68 -6.46
N ILE A 227 -31.77 33.16 -7.69
CA ILE A 227 -31.67 32.35 -8.91
C ILE A 227 -30.26 32.51 -9.48
N PHE A 228 -29.77 31.45 -10.12
CA PHE A 228 -28.45 31.43 -10.73
C PHE A 228 -28.60 31.50 -12.25
N ILE A 229 -28.19 32.64 -12.81
CA ILE A 229 -28.35 32.94 -14.24
C ILE A 229 -27.00 32.79 -14.94
N GLU A 230 -26.97 31.99 -16.01
CA GLU A 230 -25.91 32.02 -17.02
C GLU A 230 -26.26 33.07 -18.06
N PRO A 231 -25.53 34.19 -18.14
CA PRO A 231 -25.77 35.19 -19.15
C PRO A 231 -25.60 34.65 -20.57
N ALA A 232 -26.42 35.12 -21.51
CA ALA A 232 -26.40 34.65 -22.90
C ALA A 232 -25.00 34.81 -23.57
N GLU A 233 -24.27 35.83 -23.19
CA GLU A 233 -22.93 36.16 -23.70
C GLU A 233 -21.86 35.11 -23.34
N VAL A 234 -22.11 34.30 -22.30
CA VAL A 234 -21.13 33.30 -21.83
C VAL A 234 -21.59 31.85 -22.06
N VAL A 235 -22.82 31.61 -22.54
CA VAL A 235 -23.37 30.26 -22.75
C VAL A 235 -22.49 29.45 -23.68
N GLU A 236 -22.05 30.00 -24.80
CA GLU A 236 -21.20 29.28 -25.76
C GLU A 236 -19.84 28.94 -25.18
N ALA A 237 -19.24 29.88 -24.42
CA ALA A 237 -17.96 29.68 -23.76
C ALA A 237 -18.05 28.61 -22.65
N ASN A 238 -19.11 28.61 -21.85
CA ASN A 238 -19.36 27.56 -20.86
C ASN A 238 -19.57 26.16 -21.52
N ASN A 239 -20.27 26.12 -22.65
CA ASN A 239 -20.39 24.86 -23.42
C ASN A 239 -19.01 24.41 -23.93
N ARG A 240 -18.18 25.34 -24.40
CA ARG A 240 -16.81 25.01 -24.85
C ARG A 240 -15.95 24.46 -23.71
N VAL A 241 -16.06 24.99 -22.48
CA VAL A 241 -15.36 24.43 -21.31
C VAL A 241 -15.76 22.97 -21.11
N ARG A 242 -17.06 22.65 -21.13
CA ARG A 242 -17.52 21.24 -20.97
C ARG A 242 -17.01 20.30 -22.08
N GLU A 243 -16.96 20.79 -23.32
CA GLU A 243 -16.37 20.03 -24.42
C GLU A 243 -14.88 19.74 -24.14
N LEU A 244 -14.12 20.76 -23.74
CA LEU A 244 -12.71 20.64 -23.40
C LEU A 244 -12.47 19.71 -22.19
N GLU A 245 -13.32 19.75 -21.16
CA GLU A 245 -13.24 18.82 -20.03
C GLU A 245 -13.49 17.37 -20.47
N ASN A 246 -14.38 17.13 -21.44
CA ASN A 246 -14.61 15.83 -22.02
C ASN A 246 -13.42 15.39 -22.91
N GLU A 247 -12.79 16.32 -23.63
CA GLU A 247 -11.55 16.08 -24.37
C GLU A 247 -10.41 15.74 -23.43
N GLU A 248 -10.29 16.43 -22.28
CA GLU A 248 -9.30 16.15 -21.24
C GLU A 248 -9.44 14.74 -20.68
N ARG A 249 -10.65 14.33 -20.30
CA ARG A 249 -10.90 12.96 -19.78
C ARG A 249 -10.51 11.90 -20.81
N ARG A 250 -10.84 12.11 -22.08
CA ARG A 250 -10.45 11.20 -23.16
C ARG A 250 -8.94 11.13 -23.35
N GLU A 251 -8.27 12.26 -23.29
CA GLU A 251 -6.81 12.29 -23.41
C GLU A 251 -6.11 11.63 -22.21
N ILE A 252 -6.59 11.85 -20.98
CA ILE A 252 -6.13 11.17 -19.77
C ILE A 252 -6.28 9.65 -19.94
N THR A 253 -7.46 9.19 -20.33
CA THR A 253 -7.69 7.76 -20.58
C THR A 253 -6.72 7.21 -21.63
N ARG A 254 -6.46 7.97 -22.71
CA ARG A 254 -5.52 7.57 -23.76
C ARG A 254 -4.08 7.43 -23.21
N ILE A 255 -3.64 8.37 -22.37
CA ILE A 255 -2.32 8.35 -21.74
C ILE A 255 -2.18 7.10 -20.85
N LEU A 256 -3.15 6.87 -19.96
CA LEU A 256 -3.14 5.73 -19.04
C LEU A 256 -3.21 4.40 -19.78
N THR A 257 -4.02 4.31 -20.83
CA THR A 257 -4.11 3.11 -21.68
C THR A 257 -2.79 2.85 -22.39
N SER A 258 -2.20 3.86 -23.01
CA SER A 258 -0.90 3.72 -23.72
C SER A 258 0.21 3.25 -22.76
N PHE A 259 0.28 3.82 -21.56
CA PHE A 259 1.22 3.35 -20.55
C PHE A 259 0.95 1.90 -20.13
N THR A 260 -0.31 1.55 -19.92
CA THR A 260 -0.69 0.18 -19.51
C THR A 260 -0.35 -0.84 -20.60
N ASP A 261 -0.51 -0.47 -21.87
CA ASP A 261 -0.11 -1.31 -23.01
C ASP A 261 1.40 -1.57 -23.02
N GLU A 262 2.21 -0.54 -22.71
CA GLU A 262 3.66 -0.65 -22.57
C GLU A 262 4.07 -1.55 -21.38
N LEU A 263 3.28 -1.55 -20.30
CA LEU A 263 3.54 -2.35 -19.09
C LEU A 263 3.17 -3.82 -19.26
N ARG A 264 2.17 -4.17 -20.10
CA ARG A 264 1.63 -5.54 -20.22
C ARG A 264 2.67 -6.64 -20.39
N PRO A 265 3.71 -6.49 -21.21
CA PRO A 265 4.73 -7.53 -21.37
C PRO A 265 5.49 -7.85 -20.07
N ALA A 266 5.57 -6.90 -19.13
CA ALA A 266 6.29 -7.05 -17.87
C ALA A 266 5.41 -7.52 -16.69
N ILE A 267 4.12 -7.80 -16.91
CA ILE A 267 3.17 -8.11 -15.84
C ILE A 267 3.63 -9.30 -14.97
N ASP A 268 4.14 -10.36 -15.57
CA ASP A 268 4.54 -11.56 -14.82
C ASP A 268 5.78 -11.28 -13.96
N GLU A 269 6.73 -10.52 -14.46
CA GLU A 269 7.92 -10.10 -13.73
C GLU A 269 7.56 -9.12 -12.59
N ILE A 270 6.63 -8.19 -12.83
CA ILE A 270 6.12 -7.30 -11.80
C ILE A 270 5.44 -8.10 -10.70
N ILE A 271 4.56 -9.05 -11.02
CA ILE A 271 3.90 -9.91 -10.02
C ILE A 271 4.93 -10.70 -9.23
N TYR A 272 5.97 -11.23 -9.86
CA TYR A 272 7.06 -11.93 -9.18
C TYR A 272 7.80 -11.01 -8.20
N SER A 273 8.06 -9.77 -8.58
CA SER A 273 8.66 -8.77 -7.69
C SER A 273 7.75 -8.40 -6.50
N TYR A 274 6.43 -8.48 -6.66
CA TYR A 274 5.48 -8.31 -5.54
C TYR A 274 5.43 -9.52 -4.60
N GLU A 275 5.67 -10.75 -5.09
CA GLU A 275 5.83 -11.91 -4.20
C GLU A 275 7.11 -11.77 -3.35
N PHE A 276 8.20 -11.27 -3.93
CA PHE A 276 9.39 -10.91 -3.17
C PHE A 276 9.09 -9.84 -2.09
N LEU A 277 8.35 -8.77 -2.44
CA LEU A 277 7.97 -7.74 -1.49
C LEU A 277 7.11 -8.30 -0.35
N ALA A 278 6.20 -9.23 -0.65
CA ALA A 278 5.38 -9.94 0.33
C ALA A 278 6.23 -10.80 1.28
N GLU A 279 7.22 -11.52 0.73
CA GLU A 279 8.13 -12.36 1.52
C GLU A 279 9.02 -11.52 2.44
N ILE A 280 9.55 -10.41 1.95
CA ILE A 280 10.33 -9.46 2.76
C ILE A 280 9.49 -8.87 3.90
N ASP A 281 8.24 -8.47 3.66
CA ASP A 281 7.33 -7.99 4.71
C ASP A 281 7.07 -9.06 5.78
N PHE A 282 6.86 -10.30 5.36
CA PHE A 282 6.69 -11.44 6.26
C PHE A 282 7.96 -11.73 7.07
N ILE A 283 9.14 -11.74 6.46
CA ILE A 283 10.42 -11.95 7.16
C ILE A 283 10.64 -10.84 8.19
N ARG A 284 10.39 -9.58 7.81
CA ARG A 284 10.44 -8.44 8.71
C ARG A 284 9.47 -8.59 9.89
N ALA A 285 8.24 -8.99 9.62
CA ALA A 285 7.23 -9.21 10.67
C ALA A 285 7.66 -10.31 11.65
N LYS A 286 8.27 -11.40 11.17
CA LYS A 286 8.85 -12.44 12.02
C LYS A 286 10.01 -11.91 12.86
N ALA A 287 10.89 -11.11 12.28
CA ALA A 287 12.02 -10.52 12.99
C ALA A 287 11.57 -9.59 14.13
N LEU A 288 10.59 -8.72 13.88
CA LEU A 288 9.98 -7.87 14.91
C LEU A 288 9.28 -8.68 16.01
N PHE A 289 8.67 -9.80 15.66
CA PHE A 289 8.09 -10.70 16.63
C PHE A 289 9.18 -11.39 17.46
N ALA A 290 10.26 -11.84 16.82
CA ALA A 290 11.42 -12.44 17.52
C ALA A 290 12.06 -11.44 18.53
N GLU A 291 12.23 -10.20 18.14
CA GLU A 291 12.71 -9.14 19.03
C GLU A 291 11.78 -8.93 20.23
N GLU A 292 10.47 -8.88 20.02
CA GLU A 292 9.47 -8.68 21.08
C GLU A 292 9.49 -9.79 22.15
N ILE A 293 9.72 -11.04 21.72
CA ILE A 293 9.77 -12.20 22.62
C ILE A 293 11.18 -12.52 23.11
N GLY A 294 12.22 -11.80 22.67
CA GLY A 294 13.62 -12.12 22.96
C GLY A 294 14.08 -13.44 22.33
N GLY A 295 13.60 -13.71 21.12
CA GLY A 295 13.94 -14.91 20.36
C GLY A 295 15.39 -14.93 19.93
N VAL A 296 15.97 -16.14 19.84
CA VAL A 296 17.34 -16.39 19.39
C VAL A 296 17.34 -17.30 18.19
N LEU A 297 18.40 -17.24 17.38
CA LEU A 297 18.58 -18.22 16.30
C LEU A 297 18.88 -19.60 16.90
N PRO A 298 18.00 -20.61 16.70
CA PRO A 298 18.29 -21.94 17.17
C PRO A 298 19.38 -22.61 16.33
N THR A 299 20.24 -23.42 16.96
CA THR A 299 21.09 -24.35 16.22
C THR A 299 20.20 -25.45 15.65
N PHE A 300 20.02 -25.45 14.33
CA PHE A 300 19.15 -26.42 13.65
C PHE A 300 20.02 -27.41 12.86
N GLU A 301 20.00 -28.68 13.28
CA GLU A 301 20.81 -29.73 12.71
C GLU A 301 19.93 -30.84 12.15
N ASN A 302 20.44 -31.59 11.16
CA ASN A 302 19.74 -32.77 10.60
C ASN A 302 19.97 -34.01 11.46
N THR A 303 19.69 -33.89 12.77
CA THR A 303 19.84 -34.95 13.77
C THR A 303 18.52 -35.20 14.46
N ARG A 304 18.39 -36.38 15.09
CA ARG A 304 17.20 -36.77 15.90
C ARG A 304 17.41 -36.37 17.36
N GLN A 305 17.58 -35.08 17.61
CA GLN A 305 17.87 -34.53 18.91
C GLN A 305 17.08 -33.26 19.14
N ILE A 306 16.57 -33.09 20.36
CA ILE A 306 16.03 -31.82 20.89
C ILE A 306 16.82 -31.52 22.14
N GLU A 307 17.47 -30.36 22.17
CA GLU A 307 18.22 -29.88 23.32
C GLU A 307 17.90 -28.39 23.52
N TRP A 308 17.08 -28.13 24.51
CA TRP A 308 16.62 -26.78 24.82
C TRP A 308 17.12 -26.36 26.20
N PHE A 309 17.72 -25.20 26.25
CA PHE A 309 18.11 -24.51 27.46
C PHE A 309 17.30 -23.21 27.58
N HIS A 310 16.63 -23.04 28.72
CA HIS A 310 15.83 -21.84 29.01
C HIS A 310 14.75 -21.56 27.96
N ALA A 311 14.14 -22.57 27.36
CA ALA A 311 13.07 -22.42 26.39
C ALA A 311 11.83 -21.80 27.04
N VAL A 312 11.26 -20.80 26.38
CA VAL A 312 10.19 -19.97 26.91
C VAL A 312 8.97 -20.03 26.00
N HIS A 313 7.79 -20.36 26.56
CA HIS A 313 6.54 -20.31 25.82
C HIS A 313 6.20 -18.86 25.45
N PRO A 314 6.23 -18.47 24.15
CA PRO A 314 6.17 -17.05 23.75
C PRO A 314 4.87 -16.34 24.19
N LEU A 315 3.70 -16.96 24.04
CA LEU A 315 2.43 -16.36 24.44
C LEU A 315 2.32 -16.18 25.97
N LEU A 316 2.84 -17.14 26.74
CA LEU A 316 2.88 -17.04 28.21
C LEU A 316 3.84 -15.95 28.64
N TYR A 317 5.01 -15.84 27.99
CA TYR A 317 5.98 -14.79 28.22
C TYR A 317 5.35 -13.41 28.02
N LEU A 318 4.71 -13.18 26.88
CA LEU A 318 4.03 -11.91 26.58
C LEU A 318 2.93 -11.57 27.59
N SER A 319 2.15 -12.58 28.01
CA SER A 319 1.10 -12.41 29.01
C SER A 319 1.65 -12.03 30.39
N LEU A 320 2.69 -12.72 30.85
CA LEU A 320 3.32 -12.48 32.15
C LEU A 320 4.11 -11.16 32.15
N LYS A 321 4.80 -10.83 31.07
CA LYS A 321 5.51 -9.55 30.89
C LYS A 321 4.56 -8.35 31.06
N ARG A 322 3.34 -8.43 30.50
CA ARG A 322 2.29 -7.41 30.68
C ARG A 322 1.82 -7.26 32.14
N GLN A 323 1.94 -8.33 32.93
CA GLN A 323 1.59 -8.36 34.36
C GLN A 323 2.77 -8.04 35.28
N GLY A 324 3.96 -7.76 34.76
CA GLY A 324 5.18 -7.57 35.54
C GLY A 324 5.68 -8.85 36.24
N LYS A 325 5.30 -10.02 35.74
CA LYS A 325 5.68 -11.33 36.29
C LYS A 325 6.76 -12.00 35.43
N THR A 326 7.58 -12.83 36.07
CA THR A 326 8.59 -13.64 35.39
C THR A 326 8.03 -14.99 34.96
N ILE A 327 8.53 -15.53 33.87
CA ILE A 327 8.23 -16.89 33.40
C ILE A 327 9.29 -17.85 33.91
N VAL A 328 8.90 -19.09 34.20
CA VAL A 328 9.83 -20.17 34.48
C VAL A 328 10.16 -20.87 33.16
N PRO A 329 11.43 -20.85 32.72
CA PRO A 329 11.86 -21.49 31.48
C PRO A 329 11.82 -23.04 31.59
N LEU A 330 11.88 -23.69 30.44
CA LEU A 330 11.90 -25.13 30.28
C LEU A 330 13.26 -25.56 29.73
N ASP A 331 13.94 -26.48 30.47
CA ASP A 331 15.07 -27.24 29.96
C ASP A 331 14.61 -28.62 29.55
N LEU A 332 14.97 -29.08 28.35
CA LEU A 332 14.52 -30.34 27.79
C LEU A 332 15.61 -30.96 26.91
N THR A 333 15.92 -32.22 27.14
CA THR A 333 16.79 -33.02 26.28
C THR A 333 16.09 -34.31 25.87
N LEU A 334 16.00 -34.53 24.56
CA LEU A 334 15.59 -35.81 23.96
C LEU A 334 16.61 -36.17 22.87
N ASP A 335 17.06 -37.41 22.88
CA ASP A 335 18.06 -37.95 21.95
C ASP A 335 17.69 -39.35 21.46
N GLU A 336 18.54 -39.98 20.69
CA GLU A 336 18.30 -41.32 20.17
C GLU A 336 18.17 -42.41 21.25
N LYS A 337 18.75 -42.18 22.42
CA LYS A 337 18.69 -43.11 23.58
C LYS A 337 17.50 -42.79 24.48
N ASN A 338 17.30 -41.49 24.74
CA ASN A 338 16.27 -40.99 25.65
C ASN A 338 15.13 -40.38 24.82
N ARG A 339 14.24 -41.23 24.29
CA ARG A 339 13.17 -40.83 23.34
C ARG A 339 11.85 -40.46 24.00
N ILE A 340 11.71 -40.75 25.28
CA ILE A 340 10.44 -40.62 25.99
C ILE A 340 10.65 -39.71 27.19
N LEU A 341 9.88 -38.63 27.24
CA LEU A 341 9.78 -37.75 28.39
C LEU A 341 8.46 -38.02 29.12
N LEU A 342 8.55 -38.44 30.37
CA LEU A 342 7.40 -38.62 31.25
C LEU A 342 7.23 -37.39 32.14
N ILE A 343 6.11 -36.66 31.99
CA ILE A 343 5.79 -35.50 32.81
C ILE A 343 4.71 -35.88 33.83
N SER A 344 5.08 -35.89 35.13
CA SER A 344 4.15 -36.15 36.22
C SER A 344 4.11 -34.96 37.20
N GLY A 345 3.04 -34.87 37.98
CA GLY A 345 2.86 -33.81 38.97
C GLY A 345 1.40 -33.40 39.16
N PRO A 346 1.11 -32.47 40.09
CA PRO A 346 -0.24 -32.00 40.35
C PRO A 346 -0.83 -31.25 39.14
N ASN A 347 -2.17 -31.16 39.06
CA ASN A 347 -2.83 -30.52 37.89
C ASN A 347 -2.45 -29.05 37.71
N ALA A 348 -2.11 -28.32 38.76
CA ALA A 348 -1.65 -26.93 38.71
C ALA A 348 -0.12 -26.80 38.45
N GLY A 349 0.63 -27.89 38.26
CA GLY A 349 2.09 -27.90 38.16
C GLY A 349 2.67 -27.59 36.78
N GLY A 350 1.91 -27.04 35.86
CA GLY A 350 2.43 -26.58 34.56
C GLY A 350 2.56 -27.66 33.47
N LYS A 351 2.11 -28.90 33.67
CA LYS A 351 2.21 -30.02 32.71
C LYS A 351 1.68 -29.66 31.31
N SER A 352 0.49 -29.03 31.24
CA SER A 352 -0.13 -28.63 29.98
C SER A 352 0.64 -27.48 29.28
N VAL A 353 1.28 -26.63 30.07
CA VAL A 353 2.13 -25.56 29.52
C VAL A 353 3.40 -26.18 28.92
N CYS A 354 4.04 -27.12 29.61
CA CYS A 354 5.20 -27.81 29.07
C CYS A 354 4.88 -28.48 27.71
N LEU A 355 3.77 -29.28 27.63
CA LEU A 355 3.34 -29.89 26.38
C LEU A 355 3.06 -28.89 25.27
N LYS A 356 2.42 -27.74 25.60
CA LYS A 356 2.17 -26.69 24.63
C LYS A 356 3.48 -26.03 24.19
N THR A 357 4.42 -25.80 25.09
CA THR A 357 5.73 -25.26 24.76
C THR A 357 6.47 -26.17 23.77
N VAL A 358 6.50 -27.47 24.03
CA VAL A 358 7.12 -28.48 23.13
C VAL A 358 6.43 -28.50 21.76
N GLY A 359 5.12 -28.34 21.71
CA GLY A 359 4.39 -28.33 20.44
C GLY A 359 4.45 -27.01 19.66
N LEU A 360 4.80 -25.92 20.32
CA LEU A 360 4.82 -24.59 19.72
C LEU A 360 6.22 -24.19 19.22
N LEU A 361 7.29 -24.58 19.95
CA LEU A 361 8.69 -24.37 19.60
C LEU A 361 9.22 -25.49 18.73
#